data_336fc655d79076217d8ac3d50be321ca
#
_entry.id   336fc655d79076217d8ac3d50be321ca
#
_cell.length_a   1.000
_cell.length_b   1.000
_cell.length_c   1.000
_cell.angle_alpha   90.00
_cell.angle_beta   90.00
_cell.angle_gamma   90.00
#
_symmetry.space_group_name_H-M   'P 1'
#
loop_
_entity.id
_entity.type
_entity.pdbx_description
1 polymer ?
#
loop_
_entity_poly.entity_id
_entity_poly.type
_entity_poly.pdbx_seq_one_letter_code
_entity_poly.pdbx_strand_id
1 'polypeptide(L)'
;GSVRCVXERAPIVPASLITEDTEIVVNGTGRFADPGGPYADAGLTGRKIIVDTYGGRGRHGGGAFSGKDPSKVDRSAAYASRWAAKHVVASGLSRECEIQLAYANVKKYVLQPMQ
;
A
#
# COMPACT_ATOMS: atom_id res chain seq x y z
N GLY A 1 -23.65 6.42 -15.05
CA GLY A 1 -22.65 6.20 -14.00
C GLY A 1 -21.23 6.41 -14.48
N SER A 2 -20.86 5.88 -15.65
CA SER A 2 -19.47 5.96 -16.15
C SER A 2 -19.02 7.38 -16.47
N VAL A 3 -19.90 8.18 -17.09
CA VAL A 3 -19.56 9.56 -17.47
C VAL A 3 -19.26 10.42 -16.25
N ARG A 4 -20.01 10.21 -15.16
CA ARG A 4 -19.83 10.98 -13.93
C ARG A 4 -18.47 10.68 -13.28
N CYS A 5 -18.05 9.42 -13.30
CA CYS A 5 -16.74 9.03 -12.74
C CYS A 5 -15.59 9.66 -13.54
N VAL A 6 -15.72 9.78 -14.83
CA VAL A 6 -14.71 10.44 -15.66
C VAL A 6 -14.62 11.94 -15.32
N UNK A 7 -15.61 12.31 -15.16
CA UNK A 7 -15.74 13.64 -14.91
C UNK A 7 -15.20 14.07 -13.65
N GLU A 8 -15.30 13.29 -12.77
CA GLU A 8 -14.77 13.56 -11.44
C GLU A 8 -13.27 13.34 -11.35
N ARG A 9 -12.73 12.43 -12.10
CA ARG A 9 -11.30 12.12 -12.11
C ARG A 9 -10.45 13.09 -12.92
N ALA A 10 -11.01 13.64 -13.99
CA ALA A 10 -10.27 14.54 -14.86
C ALA A 10 -9.67 15.73 -14.13
N PRO A 11 -10.35 16.36 -13.14
CA PRO A 11 -9.72 17.47 -12.41
C PRO A 11 -8.60 17.07 -11.45
N ILE A 12 -8.53 15.76 -11.08
CA ILE A 12 -7.55 15.27 -10.12
C ILE A 12 -6.22 14.95 -10.81
N VAL A 13 -6.30 14.41 -12.03
CA VAL A 13 -5.11 14.08 -12.79
C VAL A 13 -4.68 15.30 -13.61
N PRO A 14 -3.44 15.78 -13.46
CA PRO A 14 -2.99 16.90 -14.29
C PRO A 14 -3.19 16.64 -15.77
N ALA A 15 -3.69 17.65 -16.49
CA ALA A 15 -3.98 17.52 -17.91
C ALA A 15 -2.74 17.12 -18.74
N SER A 16 -1.57 17.51 -18.26
CA SER A 16 -0.31 17.16 -18.91
C SER A 16 0.00 15.67 -18.92
N LEU A 17 -0.68 14.90 -18.04
CA LEU A 17 -0.50 13.46 -17.95
C LEU A 17 -1.58 12.67 -18.72
N ILE A 18 -2.54 13.39 -19.30
CA ILE A 18 -3.63 12.76 -20.07
C ILE A 18 -3.34 12.95 -21.55
N THR A 19 -3.20 11.86 -22.28
CA THR A 19 -2.94 11.86 -23.72
C THR A 19 -4.09 11.16 -24.45
N GLU A 20 -4.04 11.20 -25.77
CA GLU A 20 -5.04 10.50 -26.60
C GLU A 20 -5.02 8.98 -26.37
N ASP A 21 -3.86 8.47 -25.94
CA ASP A 21 -3.70 7.04 -25.65
C ASP A 21 -4.08 6.65 -24.23
N THR A 22 -4.47 7.63 -23.38
CA THR A 22 -4.82 7.34 -21.99
C THR A 22 -6.10 6.57 -21.91
N GLU A 23 -6.04 5.34 -21.45
CA GLU A 23 -7.21 4.50 -21.26
C GLU A 23 -7.84 4.75 -19.88
N ILE A 24 -9.11 5.14 -19.87
CA ILE A 24 -9.85 5.34 -18.63
C ILE A 24 -10.89 4.23 -18.51
N VAL A 25 -10.66 3.32 -17.56
CA VAL A 25 -11.53 2.18 -17.34
C VAL A 25 -12.38 2.43 -16.08
N VAL A 26 -13.69 2.36 -16.24
CA VAL A 26 -14.64 2.52 -15.13
C VAL A 26 -15.56 1.29 -15.10
N ASN A 27 -15.59 0.61 -13.95
CA ASN A 27 -16.37 -0.61 -13.78
C ASN A 27 -16.07 -1.64 -14.88
N GLY A 28 -14.80 -2.00 -15.02
CA GLY A 28 -14.32 -2.88 -16.07
C GLY A 28 -15.04 -4.22 -16.18
N THR A 29 -15.60 -4.72 -15.07
CA THR A 29 -16.38 -5.96 -15.06
C THR A 29 -17.88 -5.72 -15.06
N GLY A 30 -18.31 -4.47 -15.23
CA GLY A 30 -19.71 -4.10 -15.24
C GLY A 30 -20.19 -3.49 -13.93
N ARG A 31 -21.47 -3.20 -13.89
CA ARG A 31 -22.08 -2.54 -12.73
C ARG A 31 -22.17 -3.48 -11.53
N PHE A 32 -21.69 -3.05 -10.38
CA PHE A 32 -21.75 -3.79 -9.12
C PHE A 32 -23.07 -3.44 -8.40
N ALA A 33 -24.15 -4.07 -8.82
CA ALA A 33 -25.48 -3.69 -8.34
C ALA A 33 -26.45 -4.86 -8.13
N ASP A 34 -26.30 -5.96 -8.83
CA ASP A 34 -27.29 -7.05 -8.77
C ASP A 34 -26.59 -8.42 -8.95
N PRO A 35 -26.17 -9.07 -7.86
CA PRO A 35 -26.14 -8.54 -6.49
C PRO A 35 -25.06 -7.53 -6.25
N GLY A 36 -25.22 -6.74 -5.18
CA GLY A 36 -24.24 -5.76 -4.75
C GLY A 36 -24.13 -5.72 -3.24
N GLY A 37 -23.25 -4.83 -2.74
CA GLY A 37 -23.07 -4.64 -1.32
C GLY A 37 -22.42 -5.81 -0.60
N PRO A 38 -22.52 -5.87 0.73
CA PRO A 38 -21.84 -6.92 1.53
C PRO A 38 -22.29 -8.34 1.21
N TYR A 39 -23.47 -8.51 0.68
CA TYR A 39 -23.96 -9.82 0.28
C TYR A 39 -23.10 -10.40 -0.85
N ALA A 40 -22.72 -9.56 -1.80
CA ALA A 40 -21.93 -10.01 -2.95
C ALA A 40 -20.43 -10.01 -2.64
N ASP A 41 -19.95 -8.98 -1.90
CA ASP A 41 -18.51 -8.83 -1.65
C ASP A 41 -18.30 -8.03 -0.36
N ALA A 42 -18.27 -8.72 0.76
CA ALA A 42 -18.07 -8.10 2.07
C ALA A 42 -16.62 -7.58 2.21
N GLY A 43 -16.49 -6.34 2.68
CA GLY A 43 -15.18 -5.75 2.91
C GLY A 43 -14.57 -6.20 4.23
N LEU A 44 -13.26 -6.28 4.28
CA LEU A 44 -12.50 -6.61 5.48
C LEU A 44 -11.32 -5.66 5.62
N THR A 45 -10.98 -5.34 6.87
CA THR A 45 -9.83 -4.47 7.16
C THR A 45 -8.53 -5.18 6.79
N GLY A 46 -7.62 -4.46 6.15
CA GLY A 46 -6.31 -5.00 5.79
C GLY A 46 -6.31 -5.89 4.56
N ARG A 47 -7.36 -5.84 3.76
CA ARG A 47 -7.44 -6.62 2.51
C ARG A 47 -7.12 -5.80 1.28
N LYS A 48 -6.73 -4.53 1.45
CA LYS A 48 -6.29 -3.65 0.36
C LYS A 48 -5.02 -2.91 0.77
N ILE A 49 -4.04 -3.64 1.30
CA ILE A 49 -2.86 -3.05 1.93
C ILE A 49 -1.97 -2.27 0.95
N ILE A 50 -1.95 -2.64 -0.30
CA ILE A 50 -1.20 -1.91 -1.32
C ILE A 50 -1.86 -0.54 -1.59
N VAL A 51 -3.19 -0.53 -1.70
CA VAL A 51 -3.97 0.71 -1.86
C VAL A 51 -3.82 1.60 -0.62
N ASP A 52 -3.86 0.99 0.57
CA ASP A 52 -3.77 1.71 1.84
C ASP A 52 -2.41 2.36 2.07
N THR A 53 -1.38 1.93 1.36
CA THR A 53 -0.01 2.42 1.52
C THR A 53 0.42 3.26 0.30
N TYR A 54 1.22 2.71 -0.59
CA TYR A 54 1.83 3.49 -1.67
C TYR A 54 1.35 3.10 -3.08
N GLY A 55 0.25 2.35 -3.16
CA GLY A 55 -0.40 2.04 -4.44
C GLY A 55 0.46 1.24 -5.41
N GLY A 56 1.44 0.51 -4.91
CA GLY A 56 2.36 -0.26 -5.75
C GLY A 56 3.66 0.46 -6.07
N ARG A 57 3.77 1.76 -5.78
CA ARG A 57 5.04 2.50 -5.98
C ARG A 57 6.12 1.96 -5.05
N GLY A 58 5.80 1.77 -3.77
CA GLY A 58 6.70 1.17 -2.78
C GLY A 58 6.39 -0.31 -2.59
N ARG A 59 7.40 -1.10 -2.34
CA ARG A 59 7.22 -2.53 -2.07
C ARG A 59 6.53 -2.74 -0.73
N HIS A 60 5.84 -3.84 -0.57
CA HIS A 60 5.11 -4.16 0.65
C HIS A 60 5.33 -5.62 1.02
N GLY A 61 5.53 -5.89 2.31
CA GLY A 61 5.78 -7.25 2.80
C GLY A 61 4.52 -8.10 2.97
N GLY A 62 3.34 -7.49 2.84
CA GLY A 62 2.07 -8.22 2.91
C GLY A 62 1.37 -8.19 4.26
N GLY A 63 2.02 -7.67 5.30
CA GLY A 63 1.44 -7.67 6.65
C GLY A 63 0.40 -6.57 6.86
N ALA A 64 -0.80 -6.94 7.32
CA ALA A 64 -1.80 -5.97 7.75
C ALA A 64 -1.44 -5.43 9.15
N PHE A 65 -1.90 -4.22 9.46
CA PHE A 65 -1.57 -3.56 10.73
C PHE A 65 -2.69 -3.64 11.77
N SER A 66 -3.94 -3.62 11.32
CA SER A 66 -5.10 -3.61 12.21
C SER A 66 -5.11 -4.84 13.11
N GLY A 67 -5.46 -4.62 14.38
CA GLY A 67 -5.58 -5.69 15.36
C GLY A 67 -4.26 -6.19 15.91
N LYS A 68 -3.14 -5.57 15.54
CA LYS A 68 -1.81 -5.98 15.99
C LYS A 68 -1.29 -4.99 17.03
N ASP A 69 -0.72 -5.50 18.11
CA ASP A 69 -0.04 -4.70 19.12
C ASP A 69 1.41 -4.43 18.68
N PRO A 70 2.15 -3.55 19.39
CA PRO A 70 3.51 -3.20 18.95
C PRO A 70 4.52 -4.35 18.94
N SER A 71 4.22 -5.48 19.57
CA SER A 71 5.11 -6.63 19.55
C SER A 71 5.09 -7.39 18.22
N LYS A 72 4.12 -7.09 17.37
CA LYS A 72 3.98 -7.75 16.07
C LYS A 72 4.87 -7.05 15.05
N VAL A 73 5.87 -7.78 14.57
CA VAL A 73 6.91 -7.23 13.71
C VAL A 73 6.38 -6.72 12.36
N ASP A 74 5.33 -7.33 11.82
CA ASP A 74 4.69 -6.82 10.60
C ASP A 74 4.29 -5.34 10.74
N ARG A 75 3.85 -4.96 11.93
CA ARG A 75 3.44 -3.58 12.21
C ARG A 75 4.61 -2.73 12.66
N SER A 76 5.35 -3.17 13.67
CA SER A 76 6.43 -2.37 14.26
C SER A 76 7.57 -2.13 13.27
N ALA A 77 7.95 -3.16 12.50
CA ALA A 77 9.01 -3.01 11.49
C ALA A 77 8.57 -2.06 10.36
N ALA A 78 7.33 -2.18 9.89
CA ALA A 78 6.83 -1.29 8.85
C ALA A 78 6.81 0.17 9.32
N TYR A 79 6.38 0.42 10.55
CA TYR A 79 6.36 1.77 11.11
C TYR A 79 7.76 2.34 11.28
N ALA A 80 8.69 1.52 11.79
CA ALA A 80 10.08 1.94 11.97
C ALA A 80 10.77 2.22 10.63
N SER A 81 10.55 1.37 9.63
CA SER A 81 11.10 1.58 8.29
C SER A 81 10.58 2.88 7.68
N ARG A 82 9.28 3.12 7.80
CA ARG A 82 8.70 4.36 7.27
C ARG A 82 9.23 5.59 8.01
N TRP A 83 9.35 5.49 9.34
CA TRP A 83 9.93 6.57 10.14
C TRP A 83 11.34 6.90 9.66
N ALA A 84 12.19 5.90 9.49
CA ALA A 84 13.57 6.10 9.04
C ALA A 84 13.62 6.66 7.61
N ALA A 85 12.81 6.11 6.70
CA ALA A 85 12.77 6.58 5.31
C ALA A 85 12.34 8.04 5.24
N LYS A 86 11.35 8.44 6.06
CA LYS A 86 10.89 9.83 6.11
C LYS A 86 12.01 10.78 6.60
N HIS A 87 12.82 10.34 7.53
CA HIS A 87 13.94 11.14 8.02
C HIS A 87 15.02 11.33 6.95
N VAL A 88 15.30 10.28 6.17
CA VAL A 88 16.26 10.38 5.06
C VAL A 88 15.78 11.42 4.04
N VAL A 89 14.50 11.38 3.69
CA VAL A 89 13.95 12.33 2.72
C VAL A 89 13.91 13.75 3.33
N ALA A 90 13.46 13.86 4.58
CA ALA A 90 13.33 15.16 5.25
C ALA A 90 14.69 15.85 5.45
N SER A 91 15.77 15.08 5.60
CA SER A 91 17.12 15.64 5.74
C SER A 91 17.72 16.10 4.42
N GLY A 92 17.06 15.84 3.30
CA GLY A 92 17.56 16.22 1.98
C GLY A 92 18.58 15.26 1.38
N LEU A 93 18.84 14.14 2.06
CA LEU A 93 19.81 13.14 1.57
C LEU A 93 19.33 12.45 0.30
N SER A 94 18.01 12.32 0.14
CA SER A 94 17.44 11.71 -1.06
C SER A 94 16.03 12.24 -1.29
N ARG A 95 15.60 12.24 -2.54
CA ARG A 95 14.21 12.59 -2.87
C ARG A 95 13.24 11.46 -2.61
N GLU A 96 13.73 10.24 -2.61
CA GLU A 96 12.93 9.05 -2.32
C GLU A 96 13.79 8.10 -1.50
N CYS A 97 13.14 7.28 -0.66
CA CYS A 97 13.84 6.30 0.15
C CYS A 97 12.92 5.09 0.39
N GLU A 98 13.45 3.92 0.16
CA GLU A 98 12.77 2.67 0.48
C GLU A 98 13.67 1.84 1.37
N ILE A 99 13.10 1.29 2.44
CA ILE A 99 13.85 0.49 3.41
C ILE A 99 13.19 -0.88 3.51
N GLN A 100 13.98 -1.92 3.34
CA GLN A 100 13.55 -3.28 3.54
C GLN A 100 14.19 -3.85 4.79
N LEU A 101 13.36 -4.41 5.68
CA LEU A 101 13.84 -5.13 6.86
C LEU A 101 13.61 -6.61 6.66
N ALA A 102 14.67 -7.39 6.81
CA ALA A 102 14.59 -8.85 6.85
C ALA A 102 14.71 -9.30 8.30
N TYR A 103 13.86 -10.22 8.72
CA TYR A 103 13.86 -10.70 10.09
C TYR A 103 13.43 -12.16 10.13
N ALA A 104 13.78 -12.82 11.23
CA ALA A 104 13.36 -14.19 11.49
C ALA A 104 12.97 -14.29 12.96
N ASN A 105 12.02 -15.14 13.26
CA ASN A 105 11.66 -15.44 14.65
C ASN A 105 12.76 -16.29 15.26
N VAL A 106 13.63 -15.64 16.03
CA VAL A 106 14.71 -16.34 16.72
C VAL A 106 14.18 -16.83 18.05
N LYS A 107 13.87 -18.09 18.13
CA LYS A 107 13.69 -18.75 19.42
C LYS A 107 15.10 -18.94 19.99
N LYS A 108 15.45 -18.12 20.96
CA LYS A 108 16.64 -18.24 21.82
C LYS A 108 17.73 -19.20 21.28
N TYR A 109 18.40 -18.81 20.24
CA TYR A 109 19.63 -19.48 19.84
C TYR A 109 20.79 -18.53 20.12
N VAL A 110 21.72 -19.02 20.92
CA VAL A 110 22.98 -18.32 21.12
C VAL A 110 23.66 -18.28 19.76
N LEU A 111 23.94 -17.08 19.31
CA LEU A 111 24.72 -16.90 18.09
C LEU A 111 26.09 -17.52 18.33
N GLN A 112 26.36 -18.65 17.69
CA GLN A 112 27.72 -19.16 17.68
C GLN A 112 28.51 -18.30 16.68
N PRO A 113 29.68 -17.81 17.11
CA PRO A 113 30.52 -17.07 16.18
C PRO A 113 30.91 -17.99 15.01
N MET A 114 30.77 -17.45 13.82
CA MET A 114 31.26 -18.17 12.64
C MET A 114 32.78 -18.26 12.71
N GLN A 115 33.31 -19.48 12.67
CA GLN A 115 34.75 -19.72 12.61
C GLN A 115 35.29 -19.43 11.22
#